data_44f4735ff6b1b4c3c075f1b0f3feba56
#
_entry.id   44f4735ff6b1b4c3c075f1b0f3feba56
#
_cell.length_a   1.000
_cell.length_b   1.000
_cell.length_c   1.000
_cell.angle_alpha   90.00
_cell.angle_beta   90.00
_cell.angle_gamma   90.00
#
_symmetry.space_group_name_H-M   'P 1'
#
loop_
_entity.id
_entity.type
_entity.pdbx_description
1 polymer ?
#
loop_
_entity_poly.entity_id
_entity_poly.type
_entity_poly.pdbx_seq_one_letter_code
_entity_poly.pdbx_strand_id
1 'polypeptide(L)'
;MGSILERTTWVDTSIDLLIHEIIEYDMKDGGLSIIKEEGLLPPSMIQKLDKLKKGIDRNAAIGKLKYSKKYSEVPKMQNELFKKYRLLFGEQNDLVDEDIQAIRKDAIFVKRFCYNLDIGTHIHFVEKNLYQIYVAIESKVLNGRNRVEFYWKDDGWIDVKGIDDKIINAFHRECTLKVISMVLRYIYRYDYKGAIKYLSRFLTQYKQRTLEAGYYRTFDAESIFPVIEEDGRQVIYSEMGPDRMGDLDISFNYMKVYVPLIKVLSS
;
A
#
# COMPACT_ATOMS: atom_id res chain seq x y z
N MET A 1 -27.90 0.06 5.96
CA MET A 1 -26.43 -0.06 6.17
C MET A 1 -25.84 1.28 5.80
N GLY A 2 -24.87 1.82 6.58
CA GLY A 2 -24.16 3.05 6.17
C GLY A 2 -23.26 2.79 4.95
N SER A 3 -23.02 3.83 4.14
CA SER A 3 -22.15 3.75 2.97
C SER A 3 -20.72 3.34 3.36
N ILE A 4 -20.03 2.60 2.49
CA ILE A 4 -18.61 2.25 2.64
C ILE A 4 -17.74 3.50 2.81
N LEU A 5 -18.14 4.65 2.22
CA LEU A 5 -17.46 5.94 2.33
C LEU A 5 -17.40 6.51 3.77
N GLU A 6 -18.26 6.04 4.67
CA GLU A 6 -18.22 6.41 6.08
C GLU A 6 -17.09 5.73 6.86
N ARG A 7 -16.47 4.71 6.30
CA ARG A 7 -15.41 3.98 6.98
C ARG A 7 -14.07 4.71 6.91
N THR A 8 -13.31 4.71 7.99
CA THR A 8 -11.97 5.33 8.00
C THR A 8 -10.97 4.52 7.16
N THR A 9 -11.12 3.20 7.19
CA THR A 9 -10.33 2.26 6.38
C THR A 9 -11.23 1.09 6.02
N TRP A 10 -11.21 0.73 4.75
CA TRP A 10 -11.96 -0.40 4.22
C TRP A 10 -11.29 -0.92 2.95
N VAL A 11 -11.48 -2.18 2.65
CA VAL A 11 -11.08 -2.82 1.39
C VAL A 11 -12.11 -3.88 1.04
N ASP A 12 -12.41 -4.02 -0.24
CA ASP A 12 -13.22 -5.11 -0.74
C ASP A 12 -12.45 -6.42 -0.63
N THR A 13 -12.85 -7.25 0.35
CA THR A 13 -12.21 -8.54 0.61
C THR A 13 -12.82 -9.67 -0.20
N SER A 14 -13.86 -9.42 -0.97
CA SER A 14 -14.47 -10.41 -1.86
C SER A 14 -13.67 -10.60 -3.15
N ILE A 15 -12.76 -9.67 -3.46
CA ILE A 15 -11.95 -9.65 -4.68
C ILE A 15 -10.48 -9.88 -4.34
N ASP A 16 -9.91 -10.96 -4.86
CA ASP A 16 -8.49 -11.27 -4.73
C ASP A 16 -7.68 -10.93 -5.99
N LEU A 17 -8.31 -10.90 -7.14
CA LEU A 17 -7.71 -10.48 -8.40
C LEU A 17 -8.70 -9.61 -9.18
N LEU A 18 -8.27 -8.41 -9.57
CA LEU A 18 -9.02 -7.52 -10.45
C LEU A 18 -8.10 -7.00 -11.55
N ILE A 19 -8.41 -7.35 -12.80
CA ILE A 19 -7.75 -6.83 -13.99
C ILE A 19 -8.64 -5.73 -14.55
N HIS A 20 -8.56 -4.58 -13.91
CA HIS A 20 -9.35 -3.41 -14.24
C HIS A 20 -8.65 -2.16 -13.73
N GLU A 21 -8.90 -1.03 -14.36
CA GLU A 21 -8.41 0.26 -13.88
C GLU A 21 -8.98 0.58 -12.50
N ILE A 22 -8.08 0.90 -11.58
CA ILE A 22 -8.39 1.41 -10.25
C ILE A 22 -7.68 2.74 -10.11
N ILE A 23 -8.45 3.78 -9.82
CA ILE A 23 -7.94 5.13 -9.66
C ILE A 23 -7.90 5.49 -8.18
N GLU A 24 -6.73 5.90 -7.71
CA GLU A 24 -6.57 6.46 -6.38
C GLU A 24 -6.82 7.96 -6.42
N TYR A 25 -7.95 8.39 -5.88
CA TYR A 25 -8.25 9.80 -5.61
C TYR A 25 -7.82 10.13 -4.19
N ASP A 26 -6.96 11.13 -4.04
CA ASP A 26 -6.42 11.57 -2.76
C ASP A 26 -6.78 13.03 -2.51
N MET A 27 -7.19 13.37 -1.29
CA MET A 27 -7.50 14.75 -0.95
C MET A 27 -6.21 15.56 -0.87
N LYS A 28 -6.08 16.56 -1.75
CA LYS A 28 -4.90 17.41 -1.83
C LYS A 28 -4.67 18.14 -0.50
N ASP A 29 -3.53 17.86 0.15
CA ASP A 29 -3.20 18.42 1.47
C ASP A 29 -4.31 18.23 2.53
N GLY A 30 -4.97 17.07 2.52
CA GLY A 30 -6.24 16.82 3.19
C GLY A 30 -6.36 17.39 4.60
N GLY A 31 -5.34 17.17 5.45
CA GLY A 31 -5.35 17.70 6.80
C GLY A 31 -5.43 19.22 6.89
N LEU A 32 -4.67 19.94 6.05
CA LEU A 32 -4.69 21.41 6.04
C LEU A 32 -5.90 21.96 5.29
N SER A 33 -6.30 21.32 4.21
CA SER A 33 -7.47 21.71 3.43
C SER A 33 -8.74 21.69 4.27
N ILE A 34 -8.93 20.64 5.08
CA ILE A 34 -10.04 20.55 6.03
C ILE A 34 -9.97 21.67 7.09
N ILE A 35 -8.79 21.95 7.62
CA ILE A 35 -8.62 23.03 8.61
C ILE A 35 -9.02 24.40 8.03
N LYS A 36 -8.67 24.65 6.75
CA LYS A 36 -9.05 25.87 6.03
C LYS A 36 -10.54 25.94 5.75
N GLU A 37 -11.11 24.87 5.23
CA GLU A 37 -12.52 24.79 4.84
C GLU A 37 -13.45 24.99 6.05
N GLU A 38 -13.13 24.34 7.15
CA GLU A 38 -13.96 24.38 8.36
C GLU A 38 -13.57 25.51 9.34
N GLY A 39 -12.57 26.32 9.00
CA GLY A 39 -12.14 27.42 9.86
C GLY A 39 -11.66 26.98 11.25
N LEU A 40 -11.03 25.81 11.36
CA LEU A 40 -10.69 25.20 12.66
C LEU A 40 -9.55 25.88 13.38
N LEU A 41 -8.78 26.71 12.70
CA LEU A 41 -7.65 27.47 13.26
C LEU A 41 -7.69 28.93 12.82
N PRO A 42 -7.13 29.85 13.65
CA PRO A 42 -6.98 31.24 13.25
C PRO A 42 -6.09 31.42 12.02
N PRO A 43 -6.33 32.45 11.19
CA PRO A 43 -5.55 32.70 9.98
C PRO A 43 -4.03 32.73 10.20
N SER A 44 -3.56 33.30 11.33
CA SER A 44 -2.13 33.35 11.68
C SER A 44 -1.51 31.96 11.90
N MET A 45 -2.27 30.98 12.40
CA MET A 45 -1.80 29.61 12.55
C MET A 45 -1.82 28.87 11.20
N ILE A 46 -2.87 29.09 10.39
CA ILE A 46 -2.96 28.55 9.04
C ILE A 46 -1.74 29.01 8.21
N GLN A 47 -1.41 30.29 8.24
CA GLN A 47 -0.23 30.84 7.55
C GLN A 47 1.09 30.18 8.02
N LYS A 48 1.22 29.86 9.31
CA LYS A 48 2.38 29.10 9.80
C LYS A 48 2.44 27.70 9.25
N LEU A 49 1.30 26.98 9.20
CA LEU A 49 1.21 25.64 8.62
C LEU A 49 1.50 25.64 7.10
N ASP A 50 1.05 26.67 6.38
CA ASP A 50 1.31 26.81 4.94
C ASP A 50 2.82 26.96 4.62
N LYS A 51 3.60 27.58 5.50
CA LYS A 51 5.05 27.75 5.35
C LYS A 51 5.85 26.48 5.61
N LEU A 52 5.26 25.47 6.25
CA LEU A 52 5.93 24.20 6.48
C LEU A 52 6.00 23.39 5.20
N LYS A 53 7.05 22.56 5.09
CA LYS A 53 7.19 21.61 4.00
C LYS A 53 5.97 20.69 3.96
N LYS A 54 5.42 20.53 2.75
CA LYS A 54 4.27 19.65 2.50
C LYS A 54 4.58 18.23 2.93
N GLY A 55 3.58 17.53 3.44
CA GLY A 55 3.70 16.15 3.87
C GLY A 55 4.09 16.01 5.35
N ILE A 56 5.24 15.40 5.63
CA ILE A 56 5.62 14.96 6.99
C ILE A 56 5.63 16.11 8.00
N ASP A 57 6.26 17.24 7.69
CA ASP A 57 6.40 18.35 8.64
C ASP A 57 5.06 18.98 8.99
N ARG A 58 4.22 19.17 7.97
CA ARG A 58 2.89 19.77 8.14
C ARG A 58 1.95 18.83 8.90
N ASN A 59 1.92 17.55 8.54
CA ASN A 59 1.10 16.55 9.22
C ASN A 59 1.55 16.34 10.67
N ALA A 60 2.86 16.36 10.94
CA ALA A 60 3.40 16.32 12.28
C ALA A 60 3.01 17.55 13.12
N ALA A 61 3.04 18.75 12.52
CA ALA A 61 2.61 19.98 13.18
C ALA A 61 1.11 19.95 13.53
N ILE A 62 0.26 19.49 12.60
CA ILE A 62 -1.18 19.32 12.85
C ILE A 62 -1.41 18.27 13.95
N GLY A 63 -0.71 17.13 13.87
CA GLY A 63 -0.79 16.08 14.89
C GLY A 63 -0.39 16.56 16.31
N LYS A 64 0.58 17.49 16.40
CA LYS A 64 0.99 18.08 17.68
C LYS A 64 -0.07 18.98 18.31
N LEU A 65 -1.09 19.43 17.57
CA LEU A 65 -2.20 20.20 18.13
C LEU A 65 -2.96 19.43 19.22
N LYS A 66 -2.92 18.10 19.23
CA LYS A 66 -3.49 17.27 20.30
C LYS A 66 -2.98 17.62 21.70
N TYR A 67 -1.80 18.23 21.81
CA TYR A 67 -1.22 18.68 23.07
C TYR A 67 -1.55 20.14 23.41
N SER A 68 -2.26 20.85 22.54
CA SER A 68 -2.69 22.22 22.76
C SER A 68 -3.91 22.26 23.66
N LYS A 69 -3.91 23.09 24.72
CA LYS A 69 -5.10 23.30 25.55
C LYS A 69 -6.31 23.81 24.76
N LYS A 70 -6.10 24.57 23.68
CA LYS A 70 -7.14 25.25 22.91
C LYS A 70 -7.56 24.46 21.66
N TYR A 71 -6.65 23.68 21.05
CA TYR A 71 -6.87 23.08 19.73
C TYR A 71 -6.73 21.55 19.74
N SER A 72 -6.80 20.92 20.92
CA SER A 72 -6.64 19.46 21.06
C SER A 72 -7.70 18.65 20.30
N GLU A 73 -8.87 19.23 20.05
CA GLU A 73 -9.97 18.57 19.34
C GLU A 73 -9.78 18.57 17.83
N VAL A 74 -8.96 19.47 17.26
CA VAL A 74 -8.77 19.59 15.80
C VAL A 74 -8.30 18.26 15.16
N PRO A 75 -7.29 17.54 15.67
CA PRO A 75 -6.90 16.26 15.09
C PRO A 75 -7.95 15.15 15.23
N LYS A 76 -8.82 15.23 16.25
CA LYS A 76 -9.93 14.28 16.43
C LYS A 76 -11.03 14.51 15.40
N MET A 77 -11.40 15.77 15.20
CA MET A 77 -12.40 16.17 14.21
C MET A 77 -12.00 15.80 12.78
N GLN A 78 -10.69 15.79 12.46
CA GLN A 78 -10.22 15.50 11.11
C GLN A 78 -10.74 14.17 10.56
N ASN A 79 -10.81 13.12 11.38
CA ASN A 79 -11.27 11.82 10.90
C ASN A 79 -12.75 11.85 10.47
N GLU A 80 -13.60 12.56 11.23
CA GLU A 80 -15.01 12.71 10.88
C GLU A 80 -15.18 13.63 9.64
N LEU A 81 -14.34 14.64 9.52
CA LEU A 81 -14.34 15.54 8.38
C LEU A 81 -13.81 14.86 7.11
N PHE A 82 -12.82 13.98 7.20
CA PHE A 82 -12.44 13.13 6.08
C PHE A 82 -13.61 12.27 5.58
N LYS A 83 -14.40 11.69 6.48
CA LYS A 83 -15.62 10.96 6.10
C LYS A 83 -16.63 11.87 5.41
N LYS A 84 -16.93 13.05 6.00
CA LYS A 84 -17.84 14.05 5.43
C LYS A 84 -17.47 14.35 3.96
N TYR A 85 -16.23 14.67 3.69
CA TYR A 85 -15.79 15.06 2.35
C TYR A 85 -15.68 13.89 1.38
N ARG A 86 -15.41 12.67 1.85
CA ARG A 86 -15.53 11.46 1.02
C ARG A 86 -16.97 11.18 0.60
N LEU A 87 -17.92 11.36 1.53
CA LEU A 87 -19.34 11.23 1.21
C LEU A 87 -19.77 12.25 0.15
N LEU A 88 -19.39 13.52 0.32
CA LEU A 88 -19.70 14.57 -0.65
C LEU A 88 -19.03 14.27 -2.02
N PHE A 89 -17.79 13.78 -2.03
CA PHE A 89 -17.13 13.34 -3.27
C PHE A 89 -17.90 12.20 -3.93
N GLY A 90 -18.33 11.21 -3.14
CA GLY A 90 -19.14 10.10 -3.64
C GLY A 90 -20.47 10.57 -4.23
N GLU A 91 -21.20 11.42 -3.50
CA GLU A 91 -22.47 11.98 -3.95
C GLU A 91 -22.34 12.79 -5.25
N GLN A 92 -21.31 13.66 -5.34
CA GLN A 92 -21.10 14.48 -6.53
C GLN A 92 -20.62 13.69 -7.76
N ASN A 93 -20.13 12.47 -7.55
CA ASN A 93 -19.70 11.58 -8.62
C ASN A 93 -20.62 10.36 -8.79
N ASP A 94 -21.78 10.32 -8.14
CA ASP A 94 -22.74 9.22 -8.20
C ASP A 94 -22.08 7.86 -7.93
N LEU A 95 -21.17 7.78 -6.94
CA LEU A 95 -20.49 6.54 -6.57
C LEU A 95 -21.41 5.64 -5.76
N VAL A 96 -21.45 4.37 -6.15
CA VAL A 96 -22.08 3.29 -5.38
C VAL A 96 -21.01 2.44 -4.70
N ASP A 97 -21.40 1.64 -3.71
CA ASP A 97 -20.45 0.82 -2.93
C ASP A 97 -19.64 -0.15 -3.82
N GLU A 98 -20.23 -0.64 -4.91
CA GLU A 98 -19.58 -1.52 -5.90
C GLU A 98 -18.47 -0.84 -6.70
N ASP A 99 -18.51 0.48 -6.84
CA ASP A 99 -17.46 1.26 -7.50
C ASP A 99 -16.19 1.36 -6.65
N ILE A 100 -16.30 1.10 -5.33
CA ILE A 100 -15.22 1.35 -4.39
C ILE A 100 -14.41 0.06 -4.19
N GLN A 101 -13.09 0.14 -4.40
CA GLN A 101 -12.17 -0.96 -4.11
C GLN A 101 -11.59 -0.85 -2.71
N ALA A 102 -11.24 0.37 -2.27
CA ALA A 102 -10.70 0.60 -0.95
C ALA A 102 -10.88 2.04 -0.46
N ILE A 103 -10.86 2.22 0.85
CA ILE A 103 -10.77 3.50 1.55
C ILE A 103 -9.50 3.49 2.41
N ARG A 104 -8.70 4.54 2.31
CA ARG A 104 -7.49 4.74 3.10
C ARG A 104 -7.44 6.15 3.63
N LYS A 105 -8.11 6.39 4.76
CA LYS A 105 -8.20 7.70 5.42
C LYS A 105 -8.79 8.79 4.50
N ASP A 106 -7.94 9.56 3.84
CA ASP A 106 -8.28 10.64 2.90
C ASP A 106 -8.26 10.22 1.43
N ALA A 107 -7.85 8.98 1.12
CA ALA A 107 -7.83 8.43 -0.22
C ALA A 107 -8.98 7.44 -0.46
N ILE A 108 -9.49 7.46 -1.69
CA ILE A 108 -10.51 6.56 -2.21
C ILE A 108 -9.96 5.86 -3.45
N PHE A 109 -10.06 4.53 -3.50
CA PHE A 109 -9.69 3.72 -4.67
C PHE A 109 -10.97 3.31 -5.38
N VAL A 110 -11.15 3.75 -6.61
CA VAL A 110 -12.41 3.61 -7.37
C VAL A 110 -12.17 2.89 -8.69
N LYS A 111 -13.13 2.07 -9.11
CA LYS A 111 -13.09 1.27 -10.36
C LYS A 111 -13.60 2.05 -11.57
N ARG A 112 -13.76 3.37 -11.47
CA ARG A 112 -14.19 4.24 -12.57
C ARG A 112 -13.65 5.66 -12.42
N PHE A 113 -13.71 6.44 -13.49
CA PHE A 113 -13.34 7.85 -13.47
C PHE A 113 -14.37 8.71 -12.73
N CYS A 114 -13.86 9.67 -11.94
CA CYS A 114 -14.62 10.71 -11.27
C CYS A 114 -14.26 12.06 -11.90
N TYR A 115 -15.28 12.86 -12.18
CA TYR A 115 -15.11 14.14 -12.88
C TYR A 115 -15.19 15.33 -11.95
N ASN A 116 -15.99 15.23 -10.88
CA ASN A 116 -16.18 16.29 -9.90
C ASN A 116 -15.13 16.14 -8.80
N LEU A 117 -14.01 16.83 -8.96
CA LEU A 117 -12.87 16.74 -8.04
C LEU A 117 -12.85 17.88 -7.02
N ASP A 118 -13.55 18.98 -7.28
CA ASP A 118 -13.64 20.17 -6.45
C ASP A 118 -14.89 20.09 -5.57
N ILE A 119 -14.71 19.67 -4.32
CA ILE A 119 -15.82 19.38 -3.40
C ILE A 119 -16.14 20.58 -2.50
N GLY A 120 -15.21 21.51 -2.34
CA GLY A 120 -15.34 22.72 -1.55
C GLY A 120 -14.36 23.79 -1.99
N THR A 121 -14.34 24.92 -1.28
CA THR A 121 -13.41 26.03 -1.60
C THR A 121 -11.94 25.59 -1.43
N HIS A 122 -11.66 24.77 -0.44
CA HIS A 122 -10.33 24.26 -0.13
C HIS A 122 -10.21 22.75 -0.26
N ILE A 123 -11.30 22.06 -0.59
CA ILE A 123 -11.34 20.60 -0.68
C ILE A 123 -11.30 20.18 -2.15
N HIS A 124 -10.14 19.67 -2.55
CA HIS A 124 -9.89 19.20 -3.91
C HIS A 124 -9.35 17.78 -3.84
N PHE A 125 -9.97 16.86 -4.58
CA PHE A 125 -9.41 15.56 -4.84
C PHE A 125 -8.52 15.60 -6.07
N VAL A 126 -7.49 14.78 -6.08
CA VAL A 126 -6.58 14.65 -7.23
C VAL A 126 -6.43 13.18 -7.57
N GLU A 127 -6.40 12.87 -8.85
CA GLU A 127 -5.98 11.57 -9.32
C GLU A 127 -4.48 11.42 -9.03
N LYS A 128 -4.15 10.54 -8.09
CA LYS A 128 -2.79 10.35 -7.62
C LYS A 128 -2.10 9.20 -8.35
N ASN A 129 -2.85 8.12 -8.56
CA ASN A 129 -2.36 6.93 -9.22
C ASN A 129 -3.47 6.27 -10.03
N LEU A 130 -3.09 5.71 -11.18
CA LEU A 130 -3.89 4.80 -11.97
C LEU A 130 -3.22 3.43 -11.96
N TYR A 131 -3.94 2.42 -11.50
CA TYR A 131 -3.49 1.03 -11.45
C TYR A 131 -4.30 0.20 -12.45
N GLN A 132 -3.66 -0.79 -13.08
CA GLN A 132 -4.29 -1.67 -14.06
C GLN A 132 -4.65 -3.03 -13.48
N ILE A 133 -3.96 -3.44 -12.42
CA ILE A 133 -4.22 -4.71 -11.75
C ILE A 133 -4.16 -4.52 -10.24
N TYR A 134 -5.12 -5.10 -9.57
CA TYR A 134 -5.09 -5.34 -8.13
C TYR A 134 -5.00 -6.84 -7.88
N VAL A 135 -4.12 -7.25 -6.99
CA VAL A 135 -4.08 -8.60 -6.46
C VAL A 135 -3.88 -8.57 -4.96
N ALA A 136 -4.63 -9.38 -4.25
CA ALA A 136 -4.47 -9.56 -2.82
C ALA A 136 -4.18 -11.01 -2.50
N ILE A 137 -3.33 -11.22 -1.51
CA ILE A 137 -3.00 -12.54 -1.00
C ILE A 137 -3.27 -12.60 0.50
N GLU A 138 -3.78 -13.74 0.95
CA GLU A 138 -3.85 -14.04 2.36
C GLU A 138 -2.47 -14.51 2.83
N SER A 139 -1.87 -13.74 3.70
CA SER A 139 -0.55 -14.05 4.26
C SER A 139 -0.50 -13.70 5.74
N LYS A 140 -0.04 -14.62 6.56
CA LYS A 140 0.29 -14.34 7.95
C LYS A 140 1.62 -13.59 8.02
N VAL A 141 1.65 -12.41 7.41
CA VAL A 141 2.77 -11.50 7.51
C VAL A 141 2.62 -10.70 8.80
N LEU A 142 3.72 -10.42 9.43
CA LEU A 142 3.94 -9.66 10.65
C LEU A 142 2.86 -8.63 11.02
N ASN A 143 2.61 -8.50 12.31
CA ASN A 143 1.67 -7.57 12.93
C ASN A 143 0.17 -7.92 12.78
N GLY A 144 -0.18 -9.19 12.59
CA GLY A 144 -1.57 -9.65 12.67
C GLY A 144 -2.47 -9.25 11.50
N ARG A 145 -1.92 -8.68 10.44
CA ARG A 145 -2.64 -8.47 9.18
C ARG A 145 -2.45 -9.68 8.28
N ASN A 146 -3.55 -10.27 7.87
CA ASN A 146 -3.53 -11.47 7.05
C ASN A 146 -3.59 -11.20 5.55
N ARG A 147 -3.89 -9.95 5.14
CA ARG A 147 -4.10 -9.58 3.74
C ARG A 147 -3.03 -8.59 3.28
N VAL A 148 -2.34 -8.94 2.21
CA VAL A 148 -1.36 -8.10 1.51
C VAL A 148 -1.90 -7.78 0.14
N GLU A 149 -1.95 -6.50 -0.20
CA GLU A 149 -2.51 -5.98 -1.43
C GLU A 149 -1.42 -5.41 -2.31
N PHE A 150 -1.45 -5.74 -3.60
CA PHE A 150 -0.54 -5.23 -4.61
C PHE A 150 -1.35 -4.49 -5.67
N TYR A 151 -1.04 -3.22 -5.87
CA TYR A 151 -1.61 -2.36 -6.90
C TYR A 151 -0.54 -2.12 -7.96
N TRP A 152 -0.73 -2.67 -9.15
CA TRP A 152 0.26 -2.66 -10.22
C TRP A 152 -0.08 -1.63 -11.29
N LYS A 153 0.96 -0.91 -11.77
CA LYS A 153 0.91 0.01 -12.91
C LYS A 153 1.58 -0.60 -14.14
N ASP A 154 1.21 -0.13 -15.32
CA ASP A 154 1.75 -0.57 -16.60
C ASP A 154 3.26 -0.29 -16.76
N ASP A 155 3.79 0.73 -16.06
CA ASP A 155 5.23 1.00 -15.97
C ASP A 155 6.01 -0.05 -15.16
N GLY A 156 5.29 -0.98 -14.52
CA GLY A 156 5.85 -2.04 -13.68
C GLY A 156 5.97 -1.68 -12.20
N TRP A 157 5.59 -0.47 -11.82
CA TRP A 157 5.54 -0.08 -10.42
C TRP A 157 4.45 -0.83 -9.65
N ILE A 158 4.74 -1.20 -8.41
CA ILE A 158 3.76 -1.81 -7.50
C ILE A 158 3.68 -0.99 -6.23
N ASP A 159 2.49 -0.57 -5.88
CA ASP A 159 2.18 -0.08 -4.54
C ASP A 159 1.69 -1.24 -3.68
N VAL A 160 2.27 -1.38 -2.47
CA VAL A 160 1.98 -2.49 -1.55
C VAL A 160 1.27 -1.95 -0.33
N LYS A 161 0.14 -2.55 0.02
CA LYS A 161 -0.63 -2.22 1.22
C LYS A 161 -0.77 -3.44 2.12
N GLY A 162 -1.07 -3.21 3.39
CA GLY A 162 -1.28 -4.30 4.36
C GLY A 162 -0.01 -4.79 5.06
N ILE A 163 1.16 -4.24 4.73
CA ILE A 163 2.45 -4.51 5.39
C ILE A 163 2.96 -3.23 6.05
N ASP A 164 3.73 -3.35 7.14
CA ASP A 164 4.38 -2.22 7.78
C ASP A 164 5.37 -1.53 6.83
N ASP A 165 5.35 -0.20 6.78
CA ASP A 165 6.23 0.61 5.91
C ASP A 165 7.73 0.34 6.15
N LYS A 166 8.11 -0.02 7.38
CA LYS A 166 9.49 -0.38 7.70
C LYS A 166 9.92 -1.65 6.96
N ILE A 167 9.00 -2.63 6.86
CA ILE A 167 9.23 -3.88 6.12
C ILE A 167 9.24 -3.58 4.61
N ILE A 168 8.34 -2.74 4.15
CA ILE A 168 8.25 -2.33 2.74
C ILE A 168 9.55 -1.67 2.28
N ASN A 169 10.18 -0.88 3.11
CA ASN A 169 11.43 -0.21 2.80
C ASN A 169 12.67 -1.11 2.93
N ALA A 170 12.51 -2.36 3.32
CA ALA A 170 13.61 -3.29 3.42
C ALA A 170 14.22 -3.63 2.04
N PHE A 171 15.50 -3.89 2.02
CA PHE A 171 16.28 -4.11 0.79
C PHE A 171 15.72 -5.23 -0.11
N HIS A 172 15.21 -6.31 0.47
CA HIS A 172 14.68 -7.47 -0.28
C HIS A 172 13.32 -7.20 -0.97
N ARG A 173 12.67 -6.10 -0.67
CA ARG A 173 11.44 -5.66 -1.35
C ARG A 173 11.58 -5.70 -2.86
N GLU A 174 12.68 -5.18 -3.38
CA GLU A 174 12.90 -5.08 -4.82
C GLU A 174 12.87 -6.44 -5.52
N CYS A 175 13.52 -7.45 -4.95
CA CYS A 175 13.57 -8.78 -5.57
C CYS A 175 12.19 -9.45 -5.59
N THR A 176 11.46 -9.39 -4.50
CA THR A 176 10.10 -9.98 -4.43
C THR A 176 9.13 -9.24 -5.35
N LEU A 177 9.16 -7.92 -5.34
CA LEU A 177 8.27 -7.13 -6.20
C LEU A 177 8.60 -7.29 -7.68
N LYS A 178 9.86 -7.50 -8.06
CA LYS A 178 10.24 -7.85 -9.45
C LYS A 178 9.53 -9.11 -9.93
N VAL A 179 9.49 -10.15 -9.10
CA VAL A 179 8.79 -11.40 -9.45
C VAL A 179 7.30 -11.14 -9.64
N ILE A 180 6.67 -10.46 -8.67
CA ILE A 180 5.25 -10.14 -8.71
C ILE A 180 4.94 -9.27 -9.93
N SER A 181 5.72 -8.22 -10.18
CA SER A 181 5.54 -7.33 -11.34
C SER A 181 5.64 -8.09 -12.67
N MET A 182 6.59 -9.02 -12.80
CA MET A 182 6.70 -9.84 -14.02
C MET A 182 5.47 -10.72 -14.21
N VAL A 183 4.97 -11.35 -13.16
CA VAL A 183 3.74 -12.17 -13.24
C VAL A 183 2.55 -11.29 -13.65
N LEU A 184 2.36 -10.13 -13.00
CA LEU A 184 1.26 -9.23 -13.31
C LEU A 184 1.36 -8.66 -14.74
N ARG A 185 2.56 -8.44 -15.26
CA ARG A 185 2.77 -8.04 -16.66
C ARG A 185 2.30 -9.09 -17.66
N TYR A 186 2.54 -10.38 -17.38
CA TYR A 186 1.98 -11.47 -18.20
C TYR A 186 0.46 -11.49 -18.15
N ILE A 187 -0.12 -11.32 -16.95
CA ILE A 187 -1.58 -11.28 -16.74
C ILE A 187 -2.19 -10.10 -17.50
N TYR A 188 -1.60 -8.93 -17.42
CA TYR A 188 -2.07 -7.73 -18.13
C TYR A 188 -2.12 -7.93 -19.65
N ARG A 189 -1.23 -8.77 -20.18
CA ARG A 189 -1.19 -9.14 -21.60
C ARG A 189 -2.06 -10.35 -21.92
N TYR A 190 -2.86 -10.84 -20.98
CA TYR A 190 -3.67 -12.06 -21.10
C TYR A 190 -2.85 -13.32 -21.41
N ASP A 191 -1.54 -13.30 -21.15
CA ASP A 191 -0.63 -14.45 -21.31
C ASP A 191 -0.53 -15.26 -19.99
N TYR A 192 -1.62 -15.87 -19.58
CA TYR A 192 -1.67 -16.69 -18.36
C TYR A 192 -0.72 -17.88 -18.41
N LYS A 193 -0.52 -18.46 -19.60
CA LYS A 193 0.45 -19.58 -19.78
C LYS A 193 1.88 -19.09 -19.54
N GLY A 194 2.23 -17.92 -20.05
CA GLY A 194 3.50 -17.27 -19.78
C GLY A 194 3.72 -16.98 -18.30
N ALA A 195 2.70 -16.47 -17.60
CA ALA A 195 2.73 -16.22 -16.16
C ALA A 195 3.04 -17.49 -15.37
N ILE A 196 2.30 -18.57 -15.65
CA ILE A 196 2.48 -19.87 -14.98
C ILE A 196 3.88 -20.43 -15.26
N LYS A 197 4.31 -20.41 -16.53
CA LYS A 197 5.64 -20.89 -16.92
C LYS A 197 6.77 -20.10 -16.23
N TYR A 198 6.66 -18.77 -16.20
CA TYR A 198 7.61 -17.91 -15.52
C TYR A 198 7.69 -18.24 -14.03
N LEU A 199 6.53 -18.28 -13.35
CA LEU A 199 6.46 -18.54 -11.91
C LEU A 199 6.94 -19.95 -11.56
N SER A 200 6.58 -20.97 -12.34
CA SER A 200 7.06 -22.35 -12.15
C SER A 200 8.57 -22.45 -12.27
N ARG A 201 9.16 -21.79 -13.28
CA ARG A 201 10.62 -21.72 -13.44
C ARG A 201 11.28 -21.01 -12.26
N PHE A 202 10.75 -19.87 -11.87
CA PHE A 202 11.24 -19.11 -10.73
C PHE A 202 11.21 -19.96 -9.45
N LEU A 203 10.10 -20.64 -9.16
CA LEU A 203 9.96 -21.49 -7.97
C LEU A 203 10.92 -22.69 -7.99
N THR A 204 11.18 -23.26 -9.17
CA THR A 204 12.20 -24.31 -9.31
C THR A 204 13.58 -23.78 -8.95
N GLN A 205 13.97 -22.64 -9.51
CA GLN A 205 15.25 -21.99 -9.21
C GLN A 205 15.32 -21.57 -7.72
N TYR A 206 14.23 -21.08 -7.15
CA TYR A 206 14.13 -20.72 -5.73
C TYR A 206 14.39 -21.92 -4.84
N LYS A 207 13.75 -23.07 -5.11
CA LYS A 207 13.96 -24.31 -4.37
C LYS A 207 15.38 -24.88 -4.53
N GLN A 208 15.94 -24.76 -5.72
CA GLN A 208 17.31 -25.22 -6.04
C GLN A 208 18.39 -24.25 -5.52
N ARG A 209 17.99 -23.09 -4.97
CA ARG A 209 18.91 -22.06 -4.47
C ARG A 209 19.89 -21.52 -5.52
N THR A 210 19.42 -21.40 -6.76
CA THR A 210 20.23 -20.91 -7.90
C THR A 210 20.00 -19.43 -8.21
N LEU A 211 19.12 -18.75 -7.45
CA LEU A 211 18.87 -17.31 -7.58
C LEU A 211 19.86 -16.52 -6.72
N GLU A 212 19.95 -15.21 -7.01
CA GLU A 212 20.71 -14.27 -6.20
C GLU A 212 20.18 -14.20 -4.76
N ALA A 213 21.06 -13.91 -3.80
CA ALA A 213 20.75 -13.85 -2.36
C ALA A 213 19.54 -12.99 -2.02
N GLY A 214 19.34 -11.86 -2.72
CA GLY A 214 18.23 -10.95 -2.48
C GLY A 214 16.83 -11.56 -2.62
N TYR A 215 16.68 -12.66 -3.37
CA TYR A 215 15.40 -13.35 -3.52
C TYR A 215 15.00 -14.21 -2.33
N TYR A 216 15.93 -14.54 -1.44
CA TYR A 216 15.69 -15.42 -0.30
C TYR A 216 15.46 -14.69 1.01
N ARG A 217 15.59 -13.38 1.02
CA ARG A 217 15.35 -12.57 2.21
C ARG A 217 13.89 -12.65 2.65
N THR A 218 13.68 -12.61 3.94
CA THR A 218 12.36 -12.69 4.55
C THR A 218 11.73 -11.32 4.67
N PHE A 219 10.40 -11.27 4.77
CA PHE A 219 9.65 -10.07 5.16
C PHE A 219 9.60 -9.88 6.68
N ASP A 220 10.43 -10.58 7.43
CA ASP A 220 10.47 -10.47 8.87
C ASP A 220 11.14 -9.15 9.29
N ALA A 221 10.45 -8.38 10.14
CA ALA A 221 10.95 -7.09 10.61
C ALA A 221 12.16 -7.25 11.56
N GLU A 222 12.27 -8.37 12.24
CA GLU A 222 13.39 -8.66 13.15
C GLU A 222 14.65 -9.09 12.40
N SER A 223 14.49 -9.63 11.20
CA SER A 223 15.57 -10.12 10.35
C SER A 223 15.66 -9.37 9.00
N ILE A 224 15.56 -8.04 9.05
CA ILE A 224 15.74 -7.18 7.85
C ILE A 224 17.08 -7.50 7.14
N PHE A 225 18.05 -7.91 7.90
CA PHE A 225 19.33 -8.43 7.43
C PHE A 225 19.60 -9.74 8.19
N PRO A 226 19.18 -10.89 7.66
CA PRO A 226 19.55 -12.15 8.29
C PRO A 226 21.07 -12.21 8.38
N VAL A 227 21.52 -12.40 9.59
CA VAL A 227 22.93 -12.49 9.95
C VAL A 227 23.16 -13.91 10.34
N ILE A 228 24.13 -14.58 9.74
CA ILE A 228 24.64 -15.85 10.22
C ILE A 228 25.86 -15.54 11.08
N GLU A 229 25.96 -16.18 12.21
CA GLU A 229 27.18 -16.19 13.01
C GLU A 229 28.14 -17.24 12.42
N GLU A 230 29.25 -16.79 11.87
CA GLU A 230 30.29 -17.66 11.37
C GLU A 230 31.62 -17.29 12.08
N ASP A 231 32.22 -18.22 12.78
CA ASP A 231 33.47 -18.02 13.52
C ASP A 231 33.45 -16.80 14.46
N GLY A 232 32.31 -16.52 15.10
CA GLY A 232 32.13 -15.37 15.98
C GLY A 232 32.02 -14.03 15.21
N ARG A 233 31.84 -14.07 13.90
CA ARG A 233 31.57 -12.88 13.06
C ARG A 233 30.15 -12.93 12.52
N GLN A 234 29.50 -11.78 12.52
CA GLN A 234 28.20 -11.62 11.87
C GLN A 234 28.42 -11.38 10.38
N VAL A 235 27.94 -12.29 9.54
CA VAL A 235 27.99 -12.16 8.08
C VAL A 235 26.64 -11.67 7.58
N ILE A 236 26.65 -10.49 6.92
CA ILE A 236 25.44 -9.92 6.34
C ILE A 236 25.03 -10.75 5.12
N TYR A 237 23.75 -11.06 5.02
CA TYR A 237 23.17 -11.91 4.00
C TYR A 237 23.53 -11.51 2.53
N SER A 238 23.72 -10.24 2.26
CA SER A 238 24.12 -9.73 0.94
C SER A 238 25.52 -10.19 0.51
N GLU A 239 26.33 -10.67 1.45
CA GLU A 239 27.70 -11.12 1.23
C GLU A 239 27.78 -12.64 1.05
N MET A 240 26.65 -13.35 1.23
CA MET A 240 26.60 -14.79 1.10
C MET A 240 26.43 -15.21 -0.36
N GLY A 241 27.25 -16.16 -0.78
CA GLY A 241 27.02 -16.89 -2.02
C GLY A 241 25.83 -17.86 -1.89
N PRO A 242 25.32 -18.37 -3.03
CA PRO A 242 24.20 -19.32 -3.06
C PRO A 242 24.37 -20.55 -2.17
N ASP A 243 25.60 -21.02 -2.00
CA ASP A 243 25.91 -22.24 -1.25
C ASP A 243 25.73 -22.10 0.26
N ARG A 244 25.68 -20.86 0.77
CA ARG A 244 25.56 -20.57 2.19
C ARG A 244 24.12 -20.28 2.65
N MET A 245 23.17 -20.33 1.74
CA MET A 245 21.77 -20.05 2.05
C MET A 245 21.05 -21.24 2.70
N GLY A 246 21.77 -22.28 3.13
CA GLY A 246 21.25 -23.52 3.72
C GLY A 246 20.38 -23.30 4.94
N ASP A 247 20.74 -22.35 5.75
CA ASP A 247 20.17 -22.15 7.08
C ASP A 247 19.08 -21.09 7.13
N LEU A 248 18.76 -20.49 5.98
CA LEU A 248 17.73 -19.46 5.89
C LEU A 248 16.35 -20.06 5.73
N ASP A 249 15.37 -19.45 6.37
CA ASP A 249 13.98 -19.85 6.24
C ASP A 249 13.44 -19.53 4.83
N ILE A 250 13.86 -20.36 3.86
CA ILE A 250 13.36 -20.34 2.48
C ILE A 250 11.83 -20.45 2.45
N SER A 251 11.25 -21.07 3.50
CA SER A 251 9.82 -21.31 3.59
C SER A 251 9.02 -20.01 3.68
N PHE A 252 9.58 -18.94 4.20
CA PHE A 252 8.85 -17.72 4.48
C PHE A 252 8.30 -17.05 3.20
N ASN A 253 9.16 -16.64 2.28
CA ASN A 253 8.70 -15.99 1.04
C ASN A 253 7.92 -16.98 0.16
N TYR A 254 8.35 -18.24 0.13
CA TYR A 254 7.68 -19.29 -0.62
C TYR A 254 6.25 -19.52 -0.13
N MET A 255 6.08 -19.78 1.17
CA MET A 255 4.78 -20.13 1.75
C MET A 255 3.88 -18.92 1.97
N LYS A 256 4.44 -17.75 2.27
CA LYS A 256 3.67 -16.57 2.66
C LYS A 256 3.41 -15.59 1.52
N VAL A 257 4.13 -15.68 0.42
CA VAL A 257 3.96 -14.78 -0.73
C VAL A 257 3.69 -15.58 -2.02
N TYR A 258 4.62 -16.41 -2.44
CA TYR A 258 4.54 -17.03 -3.76
C TYR A 258 3.44 -18.10 -3.87
N VAL A 259 3.26 -18.94 -2.86
CA VAL A 259 2.19 -19.96 -2.86
C VAL A 259 0.80 -19.31 -2.79
N PRO A 260 0.52 -18.34 -1.92
CA PRO A 260 -0.74 -17.59 -1.96
C PRO A 260 -1.00 -16.91 -3.30
N LEU A 261 0.03 -16.30 -3.92
CA LEU A 261 -0.10 -15.68 -5.24
C LEU A 261 -0.50 -16.70 -6.31
N ILE A 262 0.14 -17.88 -6.33
CA ILE A 262 -0.24 -18.97 -7.26
C ILE A 262 -1.70 -19.37 -7.07
N LYS A 263 -2.16 -19.50 -5.82
CA LYS A 263 -3.54 -19.87 -5.52
C LYS A 263 -4.52 -18.86 -6.11
N VAL A 264 -4.28 -17.57 -5.89
CA VAL A 264 -5.14 -16.50 -6.45
C VAL A 264 -5.14 -16.52 -7.98
N LEU A 265 -4.00 -16.82 -8.61
CA LEU A 265 -3.89 -16.87 -10.08
C LEU A 265 -4.46 -18.14 -10.70
N SER A 266 -4.74 -19.16 -9.88
CA SER A 266 -5.26 -20.46 -10.34
C SER A 266 -6.76 -20.63 -10.04
N SER A 267 -7.36 -19.72 -9.29
CA SER A 267 -8.79 -19.65 -9.01
C SER A 267 -9.55 -18.93 -10.11
#